data_1d08f275d2254a8b3c8f20e3c64f772f
#
_entry.id   1d08f275d2254a8b3c8f20e3c64f772f
#
_cell.length_a   1.000
_cell.length_b   1.000
_cell.length_c   1.000
_cell.angle_alpha   90.00
_cell.angle_beta   90.00
_cell.angle_gamma   90.00
#
_symmetry.space_group_name_H-M   'P 1'
#
loop_
_entity.id
_entity.type
_entity.pdbx_description
1 polymer ?
#
loop_
_entity_poly.entity_id
_entity_poly.type
_entity_poly.pdbx_seq_one_letter_code
_entity_poly.pdbx_strand_id
1 'polypeptide(L)'
;MESPDLLEVETMVDQEPGSKLARLLAEGQVVFGMFARPQNADGGRAAAANKETDFIFYSLESGPWDIPTMESFMTAMTEASGEKEPHPVTLRIPPIREDREVALAHISEGIAAGVEGIVFPHVESRADAELAVRSMGSGLWPSSPSGDLINILLIEDQVGITAAREIVGTPGVSVAIPGPGDLRRAYEGDMEAVEEAIQTVLAACKEFDVACGITAGVDDIAERLAQGFKLIIVNQPEALSVGLEESGRGG
;
A
#
# COMPACT_ATOMS: atom_id res chain seq x y z
N MET A 1 -5.88 -58.71 -8.37
CA MET A 1 -6.90 -57.82 -7.87
C MET A 1 -6.15 -56.80 -7.03
N GLU A 2 -5.60 -55.80 -7.74
CA GLU A 2 -4.77 -54.75 -7.18
C GLU A 2 -5.68 -53.65 -6.66
N SER A 3 -5.44 -53.23 -5.43
CA SER A 3 -6.15 -52.14 -4.80
C SER A 3 -5.74 -50.80 -5.44
N PRO A 4 -6.66 -49.86 -5.66
CA PRO A 4 -6.32 -48.57 -6.22
C PRO A 4 -5.57 -47.72 -5.17
N ASP A 5 -4.51 -47.10 -5.67
CA ASP A 5 -3.68 -46.09 -5.06
C ASP A 5 -4.55 -45.00 -4.38
N LEU A 6 -4.31 -44.80 -3.10
CA LEU A 6 -4.80 -43.65 -2.36
C LEU A 6 -3.97 -42.44 -2.82
N LEU A 7 -4.56 -41.61 -3.66
CA LEU A 7 -4.06 -40.28 -3.94
C LEU A 7 -3.93 -39.53 -2.59
N GLU A 8 -2.69 -39.29 -2.19
CA GLU A 8 -2.36 -38.37 -1.11
C GLU A 8 -2.95 -37.00 -1.48
N VAL A 9 -3.98 -36.59 -0.76
CA VAL A 9 -4.41 -35.20 -0.73
C VAL A 9 -3.31 -34.46 0.00
N GLU A 10 -2.38 -33.85 -0.75
CA GLU A 10 -1.48 -32.85 -0.21
C GLU A 10 -2.36 -31.78 0.47
N THR A 11 -2.35 -31.78 1.78
CA THR A 11 -2.88 -30.66 2.56
C THR A 11 -2.14 -29.42 2.09
N MET A 12 -2.85 -28.50 1.43
CA MET A 12 -2.36 -27.15 1.21
C MET A 12 -2.03 -26.58 2.58
N VAL A 13 -0.76 -26.56 2.90
CA VAL A 13 -0.25 -25.77 4.03
C VAL A 13 -0.63 -24.35 3.71
N ASP A 14 -1.43 -23.70 4.58
CA ASP A 14 -1.70 -22.27 4.51
C ASP A 14 -0.33 -21.56 4.54
N GLN A 15 0.14 -21.11 3.37
CA GLN A 15 1.40 -20.39 3.27
C GLN A 15 1.11 -18.95 3.67
N GLU A 16 1.67 -18.53 4.79
CA GLU A 16 1.58 -17.15 5.22
C GLU A 16 2.33 -16.22 4.24
N PRO A 17 1.82 -15.00 3.99
CA PRO A 17 2.51 -14.01 3.16
C PRO A 17 3.91 -13.70 3.70
N GLY A 18 4.87 -13.48 2.78
CA GLY A 18 6.27 -13.19 3.14
C GLY A 18 6.44 -11.81 3.75
N SER A 19 5.75 -10.79 3.22
CA SER A 19 5.78 -9.42 3.75
C SER A 19 4.98 -9.29 5.05
N LYS A 20 5.56 -8.57 6.04
CA LYS A 20 4.85 -8.18 7.26
C LYS A 20 3.55 -7.44 6.94
N LEU A 21 3.58 -6.53 5.98
CA LEU A 21 2.41 -5.73 5.60
C LEU A 21 1.32 -6.61 4.98
N ALA A 22 1.70 -7.55 4.10
CA ALA A 22 0.77 -8.50 3.51
C ALA A 22 0.15 -9.43 4.57
N ARG A 23 0.94 -9.91 5.56
CA ARG A 23 0.43 -10.72 6.68
C ARG A 23 -0.64 -9.99 7.49
N LEU A 24 -0.34 -8.75 7.92
CA LEU A 24 -1.28 -7.95 8.70
C LEU A 24 -2.59 -7.68 7.94
N LEU A 25 -2.50 -7.40 6.64
CA LEU A 25 -3.67 -7.21 5.78
C LEU A 25 -4.47 -8.51 5.59
N ALA A 26 -3.80 -9.64 5.39
CA ALA A 26 -4.43 -10.96 5.27
C ALA A 26 -5.17 -11.37 6.55
N GLU A 27 -4.66 -10.97 7.72
CA GLU A 27 -5.32 -11.14 9.03
C GLU A 27 -6.48 -10.15 9.24
N GLY A 28 -6.74 -9.25 8.29
CA GLY A 28 -7.77 -8.22 8.38
C GLY A 28 -7.47 -7.11 9.37
N GLN A 29 -6.21 -6.99 9.81
CA GLN A 29 -5.80 -5.94 10.73
C GLN A 29 -5.79 -4.57 10.04
N VAL A 30 -5.97 -3.52 10.85
CA VAL A 30 -5.69 -2.15 10.42
C VAL A 30 -4.18 -1.92 10.52
N VAL A 31 -3.58 -1.39 9.44
CA VAL A 31 -2.15 -1.08 9.38
C VAL A 31 -1.92 0.42 9.25
N PHE A 32 -0.87 0.91 9.91
CA PHE A 32 -0.53 2.33 9.96
C PHE A 32 0.83 2.58 9.30
N GLY A 33 0.86 3.47 8.33
CA GLY A 33 2.07 3.91 7.65
C GLY A 33 2.39 5.37 7.93
N MET A 34 3.67 5.71 7.85
CA MET A 34 4.16 7.07 7.92
C MET A 34 4.94 7.44 6.68
N PHE A 35 4.87 8.72 6.28
CA PHE A 35 5.74 9.23 5.22
C PHE A 35 7.21 9.21 5.64
N ALA A 36 8.10 8.77 4.74
CA ALA A 36 9.53 8.90 4.93
C ALA A 36 9.93 10.38 4.97
N ARG A 37 10.29 10.88 6.15
CA ARG A 37 10.72 12.28 6.36
C ARG A 37 11.74 12.38 7.48
N PRO A 38 12.94 12.98 7.20
CA PRO A 38 13.48 13.29 5.87
C PRO A 38 13.79 12.03 5.06
N GLN A 39 13.87 12.17 3.73
CA GLN A 39 14.22 11.06 2.84
C GLN A 39 15.75 10.91 2.72
N ASN A 40 16.38 10.47 3.80
CA ASN A 40 17.84 10.23 3.91
C ASN A 40 18.12 9.27 5.06
N ALA A 41 19.39 8.96 5.34
CA ALA A 41 19.80 8.06 6.41
C ALA A 41 19.31 8.48 7.81
N ASP A 42 19.21 9.77 8.11
CA ASP A 42 18.70 10.25 9.40
C ASP A 42 17.20 9.93 9.53
N GLY A 43 16.43 10.10 8.46
CA GLY A 43 15.03 9.69 8.41
C GLY A 43 14.84 8.20 8.58
N GLY A 44 15.73 7.37 8.02
CA GLY A 44 15.73 5.92 8.21
C GLY A 44 15.91 5.53 9.68
N ARG A 45 16.88 6.14 10.35
CA ARG A 45 17.09 5.94 11.81
C ARG A 45 15.87 6.40 12.64
N ALA A 46 15.28 7.52 12.28
CA ALA A 46 14.08 8.02 12.94
C ALA A 46 12.88 7.07 12.73
N ALA A 47 12.72 6.52 11.52
CA ALA A 47 11.68 5.54 11.23
C ALA A 47 11.84 4.28 12.09
N ALA A 48 13.05 3.73 12.22
CA ALA A 48 13.34 2.57 13.07
C ALA A 48 13.04 2.80 14.56
N ALA A 49 13.13 4.04 15.03
CA ALA A 49 12.81 4.41 16.41
C ALA A 49 11.30 4.39 16.69
N ASN A 50 10.46 4.62 15.69
CA ASN A 50 9.01 4.52 15.81
C ASN A 50 8.57 3.05 15.72
N LYS A 51 8.15 2.47 16.85
CA LYS A 51 7.77 1.06 16.94
C LYS A 51 6.29 0.80 16.70
N GLU A 52 5.52 1.85 16.56
CA GLU A 52 4.06 1.81 16.46
C GLU A 52 3.59 1.84 15.00
N THR A 53 4.44 2.29 14.07
CA THR A 53 4.15 2.22 12.63
C THR A 53 4.39 0.83 12.07
N ASP A 54 3.60 0.43 11.07
CA ASP A 54 3.72 -0.88 10.44
C ASP A 54 4.57 -0.83 9.17
N PHE A 55 4.54 0.29 8.44
CA PHE A 55 5.27 0.47 7.19
C PHE A 55 5.67 1.93 6.95
N ILE A 56 6.59 2.14 6.03
CA ILE A 56 7.05 3.46 5.60
C ILE A 56 6.61 3.72 4.16
N PHE A 57 5.98 4.86 3.94
CA PHE A 57 5.61 5.36 2.63
C PHE A 57 6.73 6.27 2.09
N TYR A 58 7.53 5.76 1.17
CA TYR A 58 8.58 6.51 0.50
C TYR A 58 8.10 6.99 -0.87
N SER A 59 8.34 8.25 -1.24
CA SER A 59 7.83 8.79 -2.50
C SER A 59 8.92 9.36 -3.39
N LEU A 60 9.02 8.83 -4.59
CA LEU A 60 9.80 9.38 -5.69
C LEU A 60 8.90 9.85 -6.85
N GLU A 61 7.62 10.10 -6.59
CA GLU A 61 6.66 10.59 -7.58
C GLU A 61 7.07 11.93 -8.16
N SER A 62 7.62 12.81 -7.34
CA SER A 62 8.02 14.16 -7.74
C SER A 62 9.48 14.41 -7.43
N GLY A 63 10.20 15.03 -8.34
CA GLY A 63 11.63 15.32 -8.22
C GLY A 63 12.49 14.26 -8.93
N PRO A 64 13.79 14.20 -8.61
CA PRO A 64 14.69 13.25 -9.24
C PRO A 64 14.38 11.81 -8.78
N TRP A 65 14.50 10.85 -9.69
CA TRP A 65 14.49 9.44 -9.37
C TRP A 65 15.82 9.04 -8.70
N ASP A 66 15.82 8.89 -7.39
CA ASP A 66 17.03 8.73 -6.57
C ASP A 66 16.96 7.46 -5.68
N ILE A 67 17.18 6.32 -6.31
CA ILE A 67 17.27 5.01 -5.62
C ILE A 67 18.42 4.96 -4.61
N PRO A 68 19.65 5.47 -4.90
CA PRO A 68 20.74 5.44 -3.91
C PRO A 68 20.42 6.13 -2.60
N THR A 69 19.69 7.25 -2.62
CA THR A 69 19.25 7.92 -1.38
C THR A 69 18.19 7.09 -0.64
N MET A 70 17.27 6.43 -1.35
CA MET A 70 16.30 5.51 -0.75
C MET A 70 17.00 4.30 -0.12
N GLU A 71 17.96 3.68 -0.81
CA GLU A 71 18.77 2.57 -0.26
C GLU A 71 19.52 2.99 1.00
N SER A 72 20.08 4.21 1.03
CA SER A 72 20.71 4.78 2.22
C SER A 72 19.74 4.94 3.40
N PHE A 73 18.48 5.35 3.12
CA PHE A 73 17.41 5.41 4.11
C PHE A 73 17.08 4.02 4.66
N MET A 74 16.87 3.04 3.78
CA MET A 74 16.52 1.67 4.15
C MET A 74 17.64 0.98 4.92
N THR A 75 18.89 1.14 4.49
CA THR A 75 20.07 0.60 5.20
C THR A 75 20.16 1.16 6.62
N ALA A 76 20.05 2.48 6.76
CA ALA A 76 20.11 3.13 8.07
C ALA A 76 18.94 2.71 8.99
N MET A 77 17.76 2.48 8.42
CA MET A 77 16.60 1.95 9.15
C MET A 77 16.86 0.51 9.62
N THR A 78 17.37 -0.35 8.75
CA THR A 78 17.69 -1.75 9.06
C THR A 78 18.75 -1.84 10.16
N GLU A 79 19.85 -1.10 10.05
CA GLU A 79 20.92 -1.03 11.06
C GLU A 79 20.38 -0.56 12.43
N ALA A 80 19.52 0.45 12.44
CA ALA A 80 18.94 1.01 13.66
C ALA A 80 17.85 0.09 14.27
N SER A 81 17.23 -0.78 13.50
CA SER A 81 16.27 -1.77 13.99
C SER A 81 16.93 -2.90 14.79
N GLY A 82 18.23 -3.16 14.58
CA GLY A 82 19.00 -4.19 15.28
C GLY A 82 18.47 -5.59 14.99
N GLU A 83 18.07 -6.33 16.04
CA GLU A 83 17.52 -7.69 15.91
C GLU A 83 16.04 -7.73 15.52
N LYS A 84 15.37 -6.58 15.39
CA LYS A 84 13.96 -6.51 15.01
C LYS A 84 13.84 -6.43 13.49
N GLU A 85 12.76 -7.00 12.98
CA GLU A 85 12.37 -6.83 11.59
C GLU A 85 12.20 -5.32 11.28
N PRO A 86 12.89 -4.77 10.27
CA PRO A 86 12.72 -3.38 9.87
C PRO A 86 11.32 -3.16 9.31
N HIS A 87 10.87 -1.91 9.27
CA HIS A 87 9.59 -1.61 8.65
C HIS A 87 9.62 -1.89 7.14
N PRO A 88 8.60 -2.55 6.58
CA PRO A 88 8.37 -2.60 5.14
C PRO A 88 8.36 -1.20 4.54
N VAL A 89 8.98 -1.04 3.39
CA VAL A 89 8.95 0.21 2.63
C VAL A 89 8.08 0.04 1.40
N THR A 90 7.11 0.94 1.22
CA THR A 90 6.35 1.08 -0.02
C THR A 90 6.84 2.28 -0.80
N LEU A 91 7.16 2.09 -2.08
CA LEU A 91 7.71 3.12 -2.96
C LEU A 91 6.67 3.67 -3.91
N ARG A 92 6.32 4.95 -3.78
CA ARG A 92 5.50 5.63 -4.78
C ARG A 92 6.37 6.11 -5.94
N ILE A 93 6.06 5.58 -7.12
CA ILE A 93 6.73 5.91 -8.39
C ILE A 93 6.02 7.07 -9.10
N PRO A 94 6.62 7.68 -10.14
CA PRO A 94 5.89 8.56 -11.06
C PRO A 94 4.72 7.84 -11.75
N PRO A 95 3.69 8.59 -12.20
CA PRO A 95 2.51 7.99 -12.83
C PRO A 95 2.85 7.11 -14.04
N ILE A 96 2.34 5.89 -14.07
CA ILE A 96 2.60 4.91 -15.15
C ILE A 96 2.11 5.39 -16.53
N ARG A 97 1.16 6.32 -16.57
CA ARG A 97 0.61 6.90 -17.79
C ARG A 97 1.54 7.89 -18.50
N GLU A 98 2.51 8.46 -17.78
CA GLU A 98 3.46 9.42 -18.35
C GLU A 98 4.45 8.73 -19.29
N ASP A 99 5.04 7.63 -18.84
CA ASP A 99 5.93 6.79 -19.64
C ASP A 99 5.95 5.35 -19.09
N ARG A 100 5.31 4.43 -19.81
CA ARG A 100 5.18 3.03 -19.37
C ARG A 100 6.51 2.28 -19.32
N GLU A 101 7.44 2.56 -20.23
CA GLU A 101 8.74 1.88 -20.25
C GLU A 101 9.57 2.33 -19.06
N VAL A 102 9.61 3.63 -18.80
CA VAL A 102 10.27 4.21 -17.62
C VAL A 102 9.64 3.71 -16.33
N ALA A 103 8.32 3.65 -16.25
CA ALA A 103 7.62 3.13 -15.07
C ALA A 103 7.98 1.66 -14.79
N LEU A 104 8.06 0.80 -15.81
CA LEU A 104 8.49 -0.60 -15.64
C LEU A 104 9.94 -0.70 -15.14
N ALA A 105 10.84 0.18 -15.60
CA ALA A 105 12.20 0.25 -15.08
C ALA A 105 12.19 0.67 -13.60
N HIS A 106 11.46 1.71 -13.25
CA HIS A 106 11.31 2.19 -11.86
C HIS A 106 10.76 1.11 -10.90
N ILE A 107 9.76 0.33 -11.34
CA ILE A 107 9.21 -0.79 -10.57
C ILE A 107 10.30 -1.83 -10.32
N SER A 108 11.02 -2.23 -11.40
CA SER A 108 12.10 -3.22 -11.31
C SER A 108 13.24 -2.77 -10.39
N GLU A 109 13.66 -1.50 -10.49
CA GLU A 109 14.69 -0.92 -9.64
C GLU A 109 14.24 -0.83 -8.17
N GLY A 110 13.00 -0.41 -7.91
CA GLY A 110 12.44 -0.36 -6.56
C GLY A 110 12.41 -1.75 -5.91
N ILE A 111 11.88 -2.76 -6.61
CA ILE A 111 11.86 -4.14 -6.12
C ILE A 111 13.29 -4.67 -5.89
N ALA A 112 14.21 -4.41 -6.80
CA ALA A 112 15.62 -4.80 -6.65
C ALA A 112 16.31 -4.12 -5.46
N ALA A 113 15.93 -2.90 -5.12
CA ALA A 113 16.38 -2.18 -3.94
C ALA A 113 15.77 -2.72 -2.62
N GLY A 114 14.80 -3.65 -2.69
CA GLY A 114 14.23 -4.32 -1.53
C GLY A 114 12.99 -3.67 -0.94
N VAL A 115 12.24 -2.85 -1.72
CA VAL A 115 10.93 -2.38 -1.26
C VAL A 115 9.91 -3.53 -1.31
N GLU A 116 8.99 -3.55 -0.36
CA GLU A 116 7.96 -4.59 -0.25
C GLU A 116 6.63 -4.17 -0.92
N GLY A 117 6.57 -2.97 -1.45
CA GLY A 117 5.38 -2.52 -2.17
C GLY A 117 5.68 -1.39 -3.15
N ILE A 118 4.89 -1.37 -4.24
CA ILE A 118 4.89 -0.28 -5.21
C ILE A 118 3.56 0.45 -5.13
N VAL A 119 3.63 1.77 -5.03
CA VAL A 119 2.47 2.65 -5.04
C VAL A 119 2.36 3.31 -6.41
N PHE A 120 1.24 3.09 -7.06
CA PHE A 120 0.92 3.57 -8.39
C PHE A 120 -0.02 4.78 -8.29
N PRO A 121 0.48 6.01 -8.48
CA PRO A 121 -0.38 7.18 -8.45
C PRO A 121 -1.22 7.31 -9.73
N HIS A 122 -2.34 8.02 -9.64
CA HIS A 122 -3.21 8.38 -10.76
C HIS A 122 -3.62 7.19 -11.65
N VAL A 123 -4.08 6.11 -11.03
CA VAL A 123 -4.64 4.96 -11.76
C VAL A 123 -6.03 5.32 -12.25
N GLU A 124 -6.20 5.40 -13.58
CA GLU A 124 -7.42 5.91 -14.22
C GLU A 124 -8.26 4.84 -14.92
N SER A 125 -7.72 3.63 -15.06
CA SER A 125 -8.40 2.59 -15.81
C SER A 125 -8.06 1.18 -15.32
N ARG A 126 -8.93 0.22 -15.68
CA ARG A 126 -8.64 -1.21 -15.52
C ARG A 126 -7.32 -1.62 -16.19
N ALA A 127 -7.01 -1.06 -17.36
CA ALA A 127 -5.77 -1.38 -18.07
C ALA A 127 -4.52 -0.94 -17.30
N ASP A 128 -4.58 0.16 -16.55
CA ASP A 128 -3.51 0.61 -15.68
C ASP A 128 -3.39 -0.31 -14.45
N ALA A 129 -4.52 -0.71 -13.85
CA ALA A 129 -4.53 -1.68 -12.76
C ALA A 129 -3.94 -3.03 -13.20
N GLU A 130 -4.31 -3.54 -14.37
CA GLU A 130 -3.75 -4.76 -14.94
C GLU A 130 -2.24 -4.64 -15.23
N LEU A 131 -1.76 -3.47 -15.65
CA LEU A 131 -0.33 -3.20 -15.82
C LEU A 131 0.37 -3.23 -14.47
N ALA A 132 -0.17 -2.54 -13.46
CA ALA A 132 0.36 -2.55 -12.10
C ALA A 132 0.47 -3.96 -11.54
N VAL A 133 -0.58 -4.79 -11.66
CA VAL A 133 -0.58 -6.19 -11.21
C VAL A 133 0.50 -7.01 -11.94
N ARG A 134 0.55 -6.94 -13.27
CA ARG A 134 1.50 -7.74 -14.06
C ARG A 134 2.96 -7.36 -13.79
N SER A 135 3.23 -6.08 -13.53
CA SER A 135 4.59 -5.60 -13.30
C SER A 135 5.20 -6.06 -11.98
N MET A 136 4.38 -6.48 -11.01
CA MET A 136 4.85 -6.99 -9.72
C MET A 136 5.32 -8.45 -9.77
N GLY A 137 5.02 -9.18 -10.84
CA GLY A 137 5.46 -10.56 -11.03
C GLY A 137 4.80 -11.57 -10.09
N SER A 138 5.46 -12.71 -9.87
CA SER A 138 4.91 -13.85 -9.11
C SER A 138 4.94 -13.68 -7.58
N GLY A 139 5.65 -12.67 -7.07
CA GLY A 139 5.71 -12.35 -5.64
C GLY A 139 4.55 -11.49 -5.14
N LEU A 140 3.58 -11.15 -5.99
CA LEU A 140 2.49 -10.25 -5.62
C LEU A 140 1.42 -10.95 -4.77
N TRP A 141 1.20 -10.48 -3.54
CA TRP A 141 0.03 -10.82 -2.73
C TRP A 141 -1.17 -9.93 -3.17
N PRO A 142 -2.43 -10.41 -3.25
CA PRO A 142 -2.87 -11.76 -2.89
C PRO A 142 -2.81 -12.79 -4.03
N SER A 143 -2.34 -12.44 -5.22
CA SER A 143 -2.24 -13.38 -6.36
C SER A 143 -1.37 -14.60 -6.02
N SER A 144 -0.32 -14.39 -5.23
CA SER A 144 0.46 -15.44 -4.59
C SER A 144 0.17 -15.37 -3.07
N PRO A 145 -0.41 -16.41 -2.47
CA PRO A 145 -0.69 -16.41 -1.02
C PRO A 145 0.54 -16.20 -0.15
N SER A 146 1.70 -16.69 -0.57
CA SER A 146 3.00 -16.48 0.10
C SER A 146 3.79 -15.30 -0.46
N GLY A 147 3.16 -14.43 -1.23
CA GLY A 147 3.80 -13.26 -1.84
C GLY A 147 4.34 -12.28 -0.80
N ASP A 148 5.45 -11.68 -1.12
CA ASP A 148 6.16 -10.69 -0.30
C ASP A 148 6.03 -9.25 -0.82
N LEU A 149 5.34 -9.07 -1.95
CA LEU A 149 5.10 -7.78 -2.58
C LEU A 149 3.62 -7.40 -2.52
N ILE A 150 3.36 -6.11 -2.39
CA ILE A 150 2.01 -5.53 -2.54
C ILE A 150 2.00 -4.43 -3.60
N ASN A 151 0.87 -4.28 -4.29
CA ASN A 151 0.59 -3.09 -5.07
C ASN A 151 -0.43 -2.20 -4.35
N ILE A 152 -0.23 -0.90 -4.42
CA ILE A 152 -1.14 0.09 -3.85
C ILE A 152 -1.54 1.03 -4.99
N LEU A 153 -2.82 1.03 -5.35
CA LEU A 153 -3.34 1.85 -6.43
C LEU A 153 -3.99 3.12 -5.88
N LEU A 154 -3.46 4.30 -6.25
CA LEU A 154 -4.07 5.58 -5.89
C LEU A 154 -5.09 5.97 -6.98
N ILE A 155 -6.34 6.08 -6.57
CA ILE A 155 -7.47 6.51 -7.40
C ILE A 155 -7.82 7.92 -6.93
N GLU A 156 -7.32 8.92 -7.64
CA GLU A 156 -7.24 10.28 -7.07
C GLU A 156 -7.56 11.40 -8.07
N ASP A 157 -8.29 11.05 -9.14
CA ASP A 157 -8.86 11.99 -10.08
C ASP A 157 -10.26 11.53 -10.55
N GLN A 158 -10.99 12.42 -11.23
CA GLN A 158 -12.39 12.15 -11.63
C GLN A 158 -12.52 10.97 -12.60
N VAL A 159 -11.50 10.74 -13.45
CA VAL A 159 -11.49 9.62 -14.40
C VAL A 159 -11.34 8.30 -13.64
N GLY A 160 -10.38 8.24 -12.75
CA GLY A 160 -10.15 7.08 -11.88
C GLY A 160 -11.36 6.77 -10.99
N ILE A 161 -12.01 7.79 -10.42
CA ILE A 161 -13.23 7.59 -9.61
C ILE A 161 -14.36 6.99 -10.45
N THR A 162 -14.53 7.44 -11.68
CA THR A 162 -15.54 6.89 -12.60
C THR A 162 -15.27 5.40 -12.89
N ALA A 163 -14.01 5.00 -12.96
CA ALA A 163 -13.56 3.63 -13.22
C ALA A 163 -13.25 2.82 -11.95
N ALA A 164 -13.48 3.37 -10.75
CA ALA A 164 -13.03 2.78 -9.47
C ALA A 164 -13.43 1.33 -9.30
N ARG A 165 -14.67 0.96 -9.66
CA ARG A 165 -15.16 -0.41 -9.56
C ARG A 165 -14.37 -1.38 -10.47
N GLU A 166 -14.00 -0.95 -11.69
CA GLU A 166 -13.23 -1.77 -12.63
C GLU A 166 -11.76 -1.88 -12.22
N ILE A 167 -11.20 -0.80 -11.68
CA ILE A 167 -9.83 -0.74 -11.17
C ILE A 167 -9.69 -1.71 -9.97
N VAL A 168 -10.51 -1.52 -8.95
CA VAL A 168 -10.46 -2.31 -7.71
C VAL A 168 -10.81 -3.77 -7.97
N GLY A 169 -11.77 -4.06 -8.86
CA GLY A 169 -12.16 -5.40 -9.25
C GLY A 169 -11.16 -6.12 -10.16
N THR A 170 -9.99 -5.53 -10.44
CA THR A 170 -8.93 -6.21 -11.19
C THR A 170 -8.26 -7.26 -10.31
N PRO A 171 -8.25 -8.56 -10.70
CA PRO A 171 -7.64 -9.61 -9.91
C PRO A 171 -6.16 -9.34 -9.62
N GLY A 172 -5.75 -9.43 -8.36
CA GLY A 172 -4.38 -9.19 -7.93
C GLY A 172 -4.12 -7.77 -7.40
N VAL A 173 -5.14 -6.92 -7.32
CA VAL A 173 -5.03 -5.66 -6.57
C VAL A 173 -4.95 -5.95 -5.08
N SER A 174 -3.87 -5.48 -4.42
CA SER A 174 -3.66 -5.68 -2.99
C SER A 174 -4.36 -4.61 -2.16
N VAL A 175 -4.19 -3.35 -2.55
CA VAL A 175 -4.74 -2.18 -1.84
C VAL A 175 -5.17 -1.12 -2.84
N ALA A 176 -6.32 -0.48 -2.61
CA ALA A 176 -6.72 0.72 -3.33
C ALA A 176 -6.91 1.90 -2.35
N ILE A 177 -6.50 3.08 -2.77
CA ILE A 177 -6.54 4.29 -1.94
C ILE A 177 -7.18 5.43 -2.73
N PRO A 178 -8.29 6.01 -2.27
CA PRO A 178 -8.71 7.32 -2.73
C PRO A 178 -7.75 8.37 -2.15
N GLY A 179 -7.02 9.10 -2.98
CA GLY A 179 -6.06 10.12 -2.54
C GLY A 179 -6.73 11.46 -2.19
N PRO A 180 -7.01 11.79 -0.90
CA PRO A 180 -7.84 12.95 -0.56
C PRO A 180 -7.25 14.28 -1.01
N GLY A 181 -5.90 14.39 -1.02
CA GLY A 181 -5.21 15.61 -1.43
C GLY A 181 -5.38 15.92 -2.91
N ASP A 182 -5.26 14.90 -3.76
CA ASP A 182 -5.41 15.02 -5.21
C ASP A 182 -6.89 15.13 -5.61
N LEU A 183 -7.77 14.37 -4.97
CA LEU A 183 -9.22 14.51 -5.13
C LEU A 183 -9.70 15.93 -4.82
N ARG A 184 -9.19 16.54 -3.73
CA ARG A 184 -9.52 17.93 -3.43
C ARG A 184 -9.12 18.89 -4.55
N ARG A 185 -7.99 18.65 -5.23
CA ARG A 185 -7.59 19.43 -6.41
C ARG A 185 -8.49 19.13 -7.62
N ALA A 186 -8.77 17.85 -7.85
CA ALA A 186 -9.58 17.40 -8.97
C ALA A 186 -11.05 17.91 -8.92
N TYR A 187 -11.58 18.07 -7.71
CA TYR A 187 -12.94 18.60 -7.46
C TYR A 187 -12.94 20.08 -7.03
N GLU A 188 -11.85 20.81 -7.29
CA GLU A 188 -11.75 22.26 -7.08
C GLU A 188 -12.11 22.71 -5.64
N GLY A 189 -11.89 21.84 -4.65
CA GLY A 189 -12.16 22.09 -3.24
C GLY A 189 -13.61 21.82 -2.81
N ASP A 190 -14.44 21.25 -3.65
CA ASP A 190 -15.77 20.74 -3.27
C ASP A 190 -15.61 19.49 -2.38
N MET A 191 -15.69 19.71 -1.06
CA MET A 191 -15.45 18.65 -0.07
C MET A 191 -16.58 17.61 -0.01
N GLU A 192 -17.80 17.95 -0.44
CA GLU A 192 -18.90 16.99 -0.57
C GLU A 192 -18.60 16.01 -1.71
N ALA A 193 -18.23 16.52 -2.88
CA ALA A 193 -17.82 15.71 -4.02
C ALA A 193 -16.54 14.86 -3.72
N VAL A 194 -15.60 15.40 -2.96
CA VAL A 194 -14.41 14.65 -2.49
C VAL A 194 -14.83 13.49 -1.61
N GLU A 195 -15.73 13.70 -0.64
CA GLU A 195 -16.20 12.62 0.22
C GLU A 195 -16.99 11.56 -0.56
N GLU A 196 -17.84 11.95 -1.48
CA GLU A 196 -18.53 11.00 -2.38
C GLU A 196 -17.55 10.15 -3.19
N ALA A 197 -16.48 10.76 -3.70
CA ALA A 197 -15.41 10.05 -4.41
C ALA A 197 -14.68 9.04 -3.49
N ILE A 198 -14.35 9.44 -2.26
CA ILE A 198 -13.74 8.56 -1.24
C ILE A 198 -14.67 7.36 -0.97
N GLN A 199 -15.96 7.60 -0.76
CA GLN A 199 -16.92 6.54 -0.49
C GLN A 199 -17.15 5.63 -1.70
N THR A 200 -17.01 6.14 -2.92
CA THR A 200 -17.08 5.34 -4.16
C THR A 200 -15.96 4.29 -4.21
N VAL A 201 -14.72 4.68 -3.91
CA VAL A 201 -13.59 3.74 -3.87
C VAL A 201 -13.75 2.75 -2.70
N LEU A 202 -14.15 3.22 -1.53
CA LEU A 202 -14.38 2.35 -0.37
C LEU A 202 -15.48 1.31 -0.65
N ALA A 203 -16.56 1.69 -1.32
CA ALA A 203 -17.62 0.76 -1.72
C ALA A 203 -17.11 -0.32 -2.68
N ALA A 204 -16.28 0.07 -3.66
CA ALA A 204 -15.64 -0.89 -4.56
C ALA A 204 -14.69 -1.85 -3.80
N CYS A 205 -13.89 -1.33 -2.87
CA CYS A 205 -13.03 -2.16 -2.03
C CYS A 205 -13.84 -3.21 -1.24
N LYS A 206 -14.94 -2.80 -0.63
CA LYS A 206 -15.84 -3.72 0.09
C LYS A 206 -16.51 -4.75 -0.82
N GLU A 207 -16.86 -4.38 -2.04
CA GLU A 207 -17.48 -5.29 -3.02
C GLU A 207 -16.55 -6.42 -3.43
N PHE A 208 -15.27 -6.11 -3.62
CA PHE A 208 -14.27 -7.06 -4.12
C PHE A 208 -13.34 -7.63 -3.04
N ASP A 209 -13.61 -7.34 -1.76
CA ASP A 209 -12.80 -7.76 -0.60
C ASP A 209 -11.31 -7.35 -0.74
N VAL A 210 -11.09 -6.15 -1.26
CA VAL A 210 -9.77 -5.52 -1.38
C VAL A 210 -9.57 -4.57 -0.21
N ALA A 211 -8.36 -4.56 0.38
CA ALA A 211 -8.05 -3.62 1.45
C ALA A 211 -8.14 -2.17 0.93
N CYS A 212 -8.94 -1.34 1.61
CA CYS A 212 -9.02 0.09 1.29
C CYS A 212 -8.10 0.88 2.21
N GLY A 213 -7.26 1.72 1.61
CA GLY A 213 -6.43 2.64 2.39
C GLY A 213 -6.87 4.09 2.24
N ILE A 214 -6.34 4.96 3.10
CA ILE A 214 -6.56 6.41 3.03
C ILE A 214 -5.44 7.15 3.76
N THR A 215 -5.19 8.40 3.40
CA THR A 215 -4.39 9.32 4.23
C THR A 215 -5.31 10.04 5.22
N ALA A 216 -5.00 9.96 6.51
CA ALA A 216 -5.82 10.55 7.55
C ALA A 216 -4.98 11.33 8.58
N GLY A 217 -5.63 12.30 9.23
CA GLY A 217 -5.09 13.10 10.34
C GLY A 217 -5.85 12.87 11.64
N VAL A 218 -5.51 13.65 12.66
CA VAL A 218 -6.16 13.58 13.99
C VAL A 218 -7.67 13.79 13.91
N ASP A 219 -8.11 14.66 12.99
CA ASP A 219 -9.50 15.10 12.93
C ASP A 219 -10.43 14.06 12.27
N ASP A 220 -9.91 13.16 11.44
CA ASP A 220 -10.73 12.25 10.63
C ASP A 220 -10.37 10.76 10.77
N ILE A 221 -9.24 10.41 11.37
CA ILE A 221 -8.76 9.02 11.45
C ILE A 221 -9.78 8.08 12.13
N ALA A 222 -10.43 8.51 13.21
CA ALA A 222 -11.43 7.70 13.91
C ALA A 222 -12.64 7.39 13.01
N GLU A 223 -13.10 8.39 12.25
CA GLU A 223 -14.18 8.22 11.27
C GLU A 223 -13.77 7.24 10.16
N ARG A 224 -12.55 7.39 9.59
CA ARG A 224 -12.05 6.49 8.54
C ARG A 224 -11.95 5.04 9.01
N LEU A 225 -11.51 4.81 10.24
CA LEU A 225 -11.50 3.49 10.84
C LEU A 225 -12.91 2.91 11.01
N ALA A 226 -13.86 3.72 11.50
CA ALA A 226 -15.26 3.31 11.64
C ALA A 226 -15.92 3.00 10.28
N GLN A 227 -15.53 3.70 9.21
CA GLN A 227 -15.96 3.43 7.84
C GLN A 227 -15.40 2.11 7.28
N GLY A 228 -14.31 1.57 7.84
CA GLY A 228 -13.73 0.29 7.48
C GLY A 228 -12.47 0.37 6.63
N PHE A 229 -11.79 1.51 6.58
CA PHE A 229 -10.44 1.60 5.99
C PHE A 229 -9.46 0.72 6.77
N LYS A 230 -8.57 0.02 6.06
CA LYS A 230 -7.64 -0.97 6.63
C LYS A 230 -6.18 -0.55 6.54
N LEU A 231 -5.81 0.36 5.65
CA LEU A 231 -4.48 0.91 5.54
C LEU A 231 -4.54 2.43 5.71
N ILE A 232 -3.96 2.93 6.80
CA ILE A 232 -3.97 4.35 7.11
C ILE A 232 -2.56 4.92 6.95
N ILE A 233 -2.39 5.90 6.07
CA ILE A 233 -1.16 6.68 6.00
C ILE A 233 -1.38 7.92 6.85
N VAL A 234 -0.73 8.01 8.02
CA VAL A 234 -0.90 9.16 8.90
C VAL A 234 -0.12 10.36 8.39
N ASN A 235 -0.77 11.51 8.36
CA ASN A 235 -0.16 12.76 7.91
C ASN A 235 0.45 13.59 9.06
N GLN A 236 0.19 13.19 10.31
CA GLN A 236 0.67 13.80 11.54
C GLN A 236 1.03 12.70 12.55
N PRO A 237 2.13 12.82 13.32
CA PRO A 237 2.51 11.81 14.30
C PRO A 237 1.43 11.52 15.35
N GLU A 238 0.69 12.54 15.76
CA GLU A 238 -0.39 12.45 16.76
C GLU A 238 -1.56 11.58 16.27
N ALA A 239 -1.80 11.55 14.96
CA ALA A 239 -2.84 10.72 14.37
C ALA A 239 -2.55 9.22 14.55
N LEU A 240 -1.29 8.82 14.64
CA LEU A 240 -0.93 7.43 14.88
C LEU A 240 -1.44 6.94 16.23
N SER A 241 -1.21 7.71 17.30
CA SER A 241 -1.68 7.33 18.64
C SER A 241 -3.21 7.22 18.70
N VAL A 242 -3.93 8.17 18.09
CA VAL A 242 -5.40 8.11 17.99
C VAL A 242 -5.84 6.87 17.20
N GLY A 243 -5.20 6.61 16.06
CA GLY A 243 -5.52 5.45 15.22
C GLY A 243 -5.29 4.12 15.93
N LEU A 244 -4.21 3.99 16.69
CA LEU A 244 -3.92 2.79 17.47
C LEU A 244 -4.97 2.57 18.58
N GLU A 245 -5.38 3.62 19.28
CA GLU A 245 -6.42 3.54 20.31
C GLU A 245 -7.76 3.12 19.69
N GLU A 246 -8.21 3.81 18.64
CA GLU A 246 -9.51 3.55 17.99
C GLU A 246 -9.56 2.18 17.29
N SER A 247 -8.42 1.66 16.82
CA SER A 247 -8.34 0.32 16.20
C SER A 247 -8.19 -0.82 17.22
N GLY A 248 -8.11 -0.50 18.54
CA GLY A 248 -7.87 -1.48 19.59
C GLY A 248 -6.43 -2.02 19.65
N ARG A 249 -5.48 -1.37 18.97
CA ARG A 249 -4.05 -1.72 18.96
C ARG A 249 -3.23 -0.89 19.96
N GLY A 250 -3.83 0.12 20.59
CA GLY A 250 -3.25 0.89 21.67
C GLY A 250 -3.26 0.07 22.96
N GLY A 251 -2.10 -0.44 23.39
CA GLY A 251 -1.95 -1.26 24.60
C GLY A 251 -0.72 -0.89 25.39
#